data_2f376ec5675eb9f916800dd9cc1870c2
#
_entry.id   2f376ec5675eb9f916800dd9cc1870c2
#
_cell.length_a   1.000
_cell.length_b   1.000
_cell.length_c   1.000
_cell.angle_alpha   90.00
_cell.angle_beta   90.00
_cell.angle_gamma   90.00
#
_symmetry.space_group_name_H-M   'P 1'
#
loop_
_entity.id
_entity.type
_entity.pdbx_description
1 polymer ?
#
loop_
_entity_poly.entity_id
_entity_poly.type
_entity_poly.pdbx_seq_one_letter_code
_entity_poly.pdbx_strand_id
1 'polypeptide(L)'
;MEIHESVNRGNYPNASTLARKMEVSTKTIHRDIQFMRDRWDLPIEFDPAYNGFKYTRPVDSFPMLQINEGELFALLIAEKALQNYRGTVFEKRLSAAFQKIAESLPDAVSIHLNEWDEALSFRHTGEAEVEVEIFDKVSQATAKRRRLKIRYRKPNQKPEERVIDPYQLANINNEWYLYAFDHKRRDIRCFVPTRILKVESTGKSFDRPDSFTLDNYLADSFGVYKGDESYDIRVRFTKTVAPFIKEKNWHPTQQIKTLKDGSLELSLQLSHLSDIQRWILGWGSQATVLAPKELAATVRAEAQGIVDN
;
A
#
# COMPACT_ATOMS: atom_id res chain seq x y z
N MET A 1 16.59 10.20 22.71
CA MET A 1 15.31 10.90 22.84
C MET A 1 15.13 11.50 24.24
N GLU A 2 15.16 10.75 25.31
CA GLU A 2 14.91 11.26 26.68
C GLU A 2 15.86 12.34 27.20
N ILE A 3 17.17 12.32 26.82
CA ILE A 3 18.11 13.40 27.16
C ILE A 3 17.64 14.70 26.50
N HIS A 4 17.33 14.69 25.21
CA HIS A 4 16.83 15.85 24.49
C HIS A 4 15.58 16.43 25.13
N GLU A 5 14.56 15.59 25.38
CA GLU A 5 13.34 16.06 26.04
C GLU A 5 13.59 16.69 27.41
N SER A 6 14.48 16.08 28.20
CA SER A 6 14.82 16.58 29.54
C SER A 6 15.52 17.93 29.48
N VAL A 7 16.44 18.13 28.51
CA VAL A 7 17.15 19.40 28.30
C VAL A 7 16.22 20.47 27.69
N ASN A 8 15.37 20.06 26.74
CA ASN A 8 14.46 20.99 26.04
C ASN A 8 13.35 21.56 26.93
N ARG A 9 12.97 20.82 28.00
CA ARG A 9 12.03 21.31 29.03
C ARG A 9 12.59 22.47 29.88
N GLY A 10 13.86 22.83 29.74
CA GLY A 10 14.48 23.94 30.45
C GLY A 10 14.73 23.70 31.96
N ASN A 11 14.69 22.44 32.40
CA ASN A 11 14.84 22.06 33.82
C ASN A 11 16.30 21.87 34.25
N TYR A 12 17.27 22.20 33.40
CA TYR A 12 18.69 22.04 33.66
C TYR A 12 19.10 20.68 34.27
N PRO A 13 18.74 19.55 33.60
CA PRO A 13 19.07 18.22 34.14
C PRO A 13 20.57 18.04 34.13
N ASN A 14 21.13 17.48 35.23
CA ASN A 14 22.53 17.11 35.28
C ASN A 14 22.74 15.62 34.97
N ALA A 15 24.00 15.23 34.77
CA ALA A 15 24.35 13.87 34.38
C ALA A 15 23.84 12.82 35.40
N SER A 16 23.86 13.13 36.73
CA SER A 16 23.39 12.23 37.77
C SER A 16 21.87 12.06 37.75
N THR A 17 21.12 13.12 37.48
CA THR A 17 19.66 13.08 37.34
C THR A 17 19.23 12.28 36.10
N LEU A 18 19.89 12.52 34.98
CA LEU A 18 19.66 11.79 33.74
C LEU A 18 20.02 10.30 33.88
N ALA A 19 21.18 10.03 34.50
CA ALA A 19 21.65 8.66 34.74
C ALA A 19 20.64 7.83 35.56
N ARG A 20 20.11 8.44 36.63
CA ARG A 20 19.09 7.79 37.47
C ARG A 20 17.79 7.56 36.72
N LYS A 21 17.33 8.56 35.93
CA LYS A 21 16.09 8.48 35.17
C LYS A 21 16.14 7.41 34.06
N MET A 22 17.34 7.25 33.47
CA MET A 22 17.53 6.34 32.32
C MET A 22 18.14 4.99 32.72
N GLU A 23 18.37 4.78 34.01
CA GLU A 23 18.99 3.55 34.56
C GLU A 23 20.36 3.21 33.94
N VAL A 24 21.18 4.23 33.69
CA VAL A 24 22.53 4.10 33.11
C VAL A 24 23.57 4.79 33.97
N SER A 25 24.86 4.64 33.61
CA SER A 25 25.94 5.34 34.33
C SER A 25 26.04 6.82 33.92
N THR A 26 26.53 7.69 34.80
CA THR A 26 26.85 9.09 34.47
C THR A 26 27.87 9.20 33.34
N LYS A 27 28.80 8.23 33.22
CA LYS A 27 29.75 8.14 32.13
C LYS A 27 29.04 7.90 30.79
N THR A 28 27.99 7.10 30.76
CA THR A 28 27.15 6.87 29.59
C THR A 28 26.47 8.18 29.18
N ILE A 29 25.85 8.91 30.10
CA ILE A 29 25.22 10.21 29.84
C ILE A 29 26.21 11.20 29.25
N HIS A 30 27.41 11.33 29.79
CA HIS A 30 28.41 12.23 29.21
C HIS A 30 28.81 11.86 27.79
N ARG A 31 29.02 10.56 27.54
CA ARG A 31 29.30 10.07 26.17
C ARG A 31 28.15 10.35 25.20
N ASP A 32 26.93 10.15 25.63
CA ASP A 32 25.74 10.37 24.81
C ASP A 32 25.52 11.85 24.52
N ILE A 33 25.76 12.75 25.52
CA ILE A 33 25.74 14.21 25.30
C ILE A 33 26.85 14.63 24.33
N GLN A 34 28.04 14.07 24.46
CA GLN A 34 29.14 14.34 23.54
C GLN A 34 28.78 13.88 22.11
N PHE A 35 28.20 12.69 21.98
CA PHE A 35 27.69 12.20 20.69
C PHE A 35 26.62 13.14 20.10
N MET A 36 25.69 13.62 20.91
CA MET A 36 24.65 14.58 20.52
C MET A 36 25.26 15.91 20.03
N ARG A 37 26.35 16.38 20.64
CA ARG A 37 27.08 17.58 20.18
C ARG A 37 27.82 17.31 18.88
N ASP A 38 28.63 16.22 18.85
CA ASP A 38 29.61 16.02 17.78
C ASP A 38 28.96 15.46 16.49
N ARG A 39 27.90 14.67 16.63
CA ARG A 39 27.24 14.01 15.52
C ARG A 39 25.95 14.69 15.08
N TRP A 40 25.26 15.34 16.01
CA TRP A 40 23.97 15.95 15.73
C TRP A 40 23.98 17.46 15.80
N ASP A 41 25.17 18.06 15.98
CA ASP A 41 25.40 19.51 16.12
C ASP A 41 24.41 20.19 17.09
N LEU A 42 24.00 19.45 18.13
CA LEU A 42 23.06 19.97 19.10
C LEU A 42 23.79 20.95 20.05
N PRO A 43 23.24 22.16 20.24
CA PRO A 43 23.89 23.20 21.01
C PRO A 43 23.69 23.00 22.52
N ILE A 44 24.14 21.85 23.04
CA ILE A 44 24.03 21.49 24.47
C ILE A 44 25.25 22.00 25.21
N GLU A 45 25.05 22.82 26.22
CA GLU A 45 26.10 23.26 27.14
C GLU A 45 25.74 22.96 28.58
N PHE A 46 26.78 22.83 29.41
CA PHE A 46 26.61 22.72 30.85
C PHE A 46 26.60 24.13 31.43
N ASP A 47 25.56 24.46 32.19
CA ASP A 47 25.42 25.70 32.91
C ASP A 47 25.83 25.51 34.38
N PRO A 48 26.99 26.10 34.83
CA PRO A 48 27.45 25.95 36.21
C PRO A 48 26.52 26.62 37.24
N ALA A 49 25.77 27.65 36.85
CA ALA A 49 24.88 28.35 37.77
C ALA A 49 23.69 27.51 38.18
N TYR A 50 23.21 26.69 37.26
CA TYR A 50 22.08 25.78 37.48
C TYR A 50 22.51 24.33 37.67
N ASN A 51 23.83 24.07 37.61
CA ASN A 51 24.42 22.72 37.74
C ASN A 51 23.75 21.69 36.81
N GLY A 52 23.49 22.06 35.54
CA GLY A 52 22.80 21.23 34.60
C GLY A 52 23.01 21.59 33.13
N PHE A 53 22.54 20.74 32.23
CA PHE A 53 22.64 20.94 30.81
C PHE A 53 21.49 21.80 30.29
N LYS A 54 21.78 22.65 29.30
CA LYS A 54 20.81 23.46 28.58
C LYS A 54 21.14 23.52 27.09
N TYR A 55 20.16 23.87 26.27
CA TYR A 55 20.40 24.32 24.90
C TYR A 55 20.76 25.81 24.90
N THR A 56 21.77 26.20 24.12
CA THR A 56 22.20 27.63 23.97
C THR A 56 21.36 28.38 22.94
N ARG A 57 20.61 27.64 22.12
CA ARG A 57 19.62 28.16 21.17
C ARG A 57 18.43 27.23 21.12
N PRO A 58 17.22 27.69 20.73
CA PRO A 58 16.07 26.80 20.55
C PRO A 58 16.39 25.65 19.60
N VAL A 59 15.93 24.46 19.94
CA VAL A 59 16.03 23.24 19.13
C VAL A 59 14.61 22.80 18.84
N ASP A 60 14.07 23.32 17.72
CA ASP A 60 12.68 23.10 17.35
C ASP A 60 12.45 21.76 16.63
N SER A 61 13.54 21.12 16.19
CA SER A 61 13.49 19.81 15.52
C SER A 61 14.58 18.88 16.04
N PHE A 62 14.23 17.62 16.29
CA PHE A 62 15.17 16.56 16.62
C PHE A 62 16.06 16.21 15.42
N PRO A 63 17.26 15.62 15.63
CA PRO A 63 18.39 15.70 14.72
C PRO A 63 18.05 15.42 13.27
N MET A 64 18.68 16.16 12.37
CA MET A 64 18.64 15.92 10.92
C MET A 64 18.84 14.43 10.65
N LEU A 65 17.88 13.82 10.00
CA LEU A 65 18.00 12.46 9.47
C LEU A 65 19.26 12.45 8.60
N GLN A 66 20.27 11.66 8.98
CA GLN A 66 21.42 11.43 8.12
C GLN A 66 20.97 10.47 7.02
N ILE A 67 20.35 11.01 5.98
CA ILE A 67 19.92 10.26 4.80
C ILE A 67 21.01 10.38 3.76
N ASN A 68 21.55 9.28 3.28
CA ASN A 68 22.45 9.27 2.15
C ASN A 68 21.66 9.40 0.83
N GLU A 69 22.38 9.69 -0.26
CA GLU A 69 21.78 9.91 -1.58
C GLU A 69 20.90 8.72 -2.06
N GLY A 70 21.32 7.49 -1.80
CA GLY A 70 20.55 6.29 -2.16
C GLY A 70 19.27 6.13 -1.34
N GLU A 71 19.30 6.46 -0.05
CA GLU A 71 18.12 6.45 0.84
C GLU A 71 17.15 7.54 0.45
N LEU A 72 17.65 8.70 0.05
CA LEU A 72 16.85 9.80 -0.47
C LEU A 72 16.14 9.41 -1.76
N PHE A 73 16.86 8.79 -2.69
CA PHE A 73 16.29 8.26 -3.93
C PHE A 73 15.19 7.22 -3.63
N ALA A 74 15.41 6.31 -2.69
CA ALA A 74 14.39 5.35 -2.26
C ALA A 74 13.14 6.03 -1.67
N LEU A 75 13.30 7.12 -0.90
CA LEU A 75 12.19 7.91 -0.38
C LEU A 75 11.39 8.59 -1.49
N LEU A 76 12.05 9.14 -2.51
CA LEU A 76 11.40 9.72 -3.68
C LEU A 76 10.57 8.69 -4.44
N ILE A 77 11.15 7.51 -4.71
CA ILE A 77 10.41 6.42 -5.35
C ILE A 77 9.20 6.04 -4.49
N ALA A 78 9.36 5.96 -3.17
CA ALA A 78 8.26 5.66 -2.26
C ALA A 78 7.17 6.75 -2.29
N GLU A 79 7.53 8.03 -2.31
CA GLU A 79 6.57 9.14 -2.44
C GLU A 79 5.78 9.02 -3.75
N LYS A 80 6.47 8.81 -4.86
CA LYS A 80 5.81 8.62 -6.16
C LYS A 80 4.91 7.39 -6.19
N ALA A 81 5.34 6.27 -5.62
CA ALA A 81 4.51 5.08 -5.49
C ALA A 81 3.26 5.32 -4.63
N LEU A 82 3.36 6.23 -3.64
CA LEU A 82 2.25 6.60 -2.77
C LEU A 82 1.22 7.53 -3.46
N GLN A 83 1.46 7.98 -4.69
CA GLN A 83 0.44 8.68 -5.49
C GLN A 83 -0.83 7.82 -5.68
N ASN A 84 -0.72 6.49 -5.56
CA ASN A 84 -1.86 5.58 -5.53
C ASN A 84 -2.81 5.80 -4.33
N TYR A 85 -2.40 6.60 -3.35
CA TYR A 85 -3.22 7.00 -2.20
C TYR A 85 -3.89 8.35 -2.37
N ARG A 86 -3.79 8.99 -3.57
CA ARG A 86 -4.51 10.21 -3.89
C ARG A 86 -6.02 9.99 -3.74
N GLY A 87 -6.72 11.01 -3.27
CA GLY A 87 -8.14 10.92 -2.96
C GLY A 87 -8.49 10.13 -1.69
N THR A 88 -7.49 9.67 -0.92
CA THR A 88 -7.72 9.01 0.37
C THR A 88 -7.32 9.92 1.54
N VAL A 89 -7.79 9.59 2.76
CA VAL A 89 -7.38 10.29 4.00
C VAL A 89 -5.88 10.24 4.27
N PHE A 90 -5.17 9.31 3.62
CA PHE A 90 -3.73 9.15 3.77
C PHE A 90 -2.95 10.17 2.95
N GLU A 91 -3.49 10.69 1.85
CA GLU A 91 -2.81 11.63 0.96
C GLU A 91 -2.21 12.82 1.72
N LYS A 92 -3.05 13.56 2.45
CA LYS A 92 -2.61 14.74 3.20
C LYS A 92 -1.57 14.40 4.28
N ARG A 93 -1.75 13.26 4.96
CA ARG A 93 -0.83 12.83 6.02
C ARG A 93 0.51 12.37 5.45
N LEU A 94 0.50 11.67 4.33
CA LEU A 94 1.70 11.22 3.63
C LEU A 94 2.46 12.42 3.06
N SER A 95 1.79 13.32 2.33
CA SER A 95 2.41 14.54 1.81
C SER A 95 3.02 15.38 2.92
N ALA A 96 2.31 15.58 4.04
CA ALA A 96 2.85 16.32 5.17
C ALA A 96 4.05 15.61 5.83
N ALA A 97 4.07 14.28 5.87
CA ALA A 97 5.20 13.53 6.40
C ALA A 97 6.43 13.65 5.48
N PHE A 98 6.24 13.50 4.16
CA PHE A 98 7.33 13.67 3.18
C PHE A 98 7.86 15.11 3.18
N GLN A 99 6.97 16.11 3.25
CA GLN A 99 7.38 17.50 3.34
C GLN A 99 8.27 17.75 4.57
N LYS A 100 7.89 17.23 5.75
CA LYS A 100 8.73 17.35 6.96
C LYS A 100 10.08 16.66 6.81
N ILE A 101 10.14 15.52 6.14
CA ILE A 101 11.40 14.84 5.84
C ILE A 101 12.23 15.72 4.91
N ALA A 102 11.65 16.22 3.81
CA ALA A 102 12.33 17.10 2.87
C ALA A 102 12.87 18.39 3.53
N GLU A 103 12.07 19.04 4.38
CA GLU A 103 12.46 20.22 5.15
C GLU A 103 13.58 19.95 6.17
N SER A 104 13.78 18.70 6.58
CA SER A 104 14.85 18.29 7.49
C SER A 104 16.16 17.96 6.78
N LEU A 105 16.18 17.99 5.45
CA LEU A 105 17.36 17.68 4.65
C LEU A 105 18.21 18.96 4.39
N PRO A 106 19.55 18.83 4.27
CA PRO A 106 20.40 19.93 3.86
C PRO A 106 20.01 20.50 2.48
N ASP A 107 20.18 21.83 2.28
CA ASP A 107 19.84 22.52 1.02
C ASP A 107 20.46 21.88 -0.22
N ALA A 108 21.68 21.37 -0.13
CA ALA A 108 22.36 20.67 -1.22
C ALA A 108 21.62 19.40 -1.69
N VAL A 109 20.90 18.75 -0.78
CA VAL A 109 20.14 17.52 -1.05
C VAL A 109 18.79 17.87 -1.66
N SER A 110 18.19 18.99 -1.26
CA SER A 110 16.91 19.47 -1.78
C SER A 110 16.97 19.83 -3.27
N ILE A 111 18.13 20.25 -3.77
CA ILE A 111 18.34 20.59 -5.20
C ILE A 111 18.28 19.31 -6.06
N HIS A 112 18.91 18.24 -5.60
CA HIS A 112 18.86 16.96 -6.31
C HIS A 112 17.46 16.33 -6.35
N LEU A 113 16.63 16.57 -5.32
CA LEU A 113 15.24 16.12 -5.28
C LEU A 113 14.42 16.65 -6.45
N ASN A 114 14.57 17.94 -6.77
CA ASN A 114 13.83 18.57 -7.86
C ASN A 114 14.25 18.04 -9.24
N GLU A 115 15.54 17.75 -9.45
CA GLU A 115 16.07 17.17 -10.68
C GLU A 115 15.48 15.76 -10.92
N TRP A 116 15.38 14.94 -9.87
CA TRP A 116 14.80 13.61 -9.95
C TRP A 116 13.28 13.63 -10.08
N ASP A 117 12.61 14.65 -9.55
CA ASP A 117 11.15 14.82 -9.68
C ASP A 117 10.74 15.01 -11.15
N GLU A 118 11.55 15.72 -11.93
CA GLU A 118 11.36 15.89 -13.37
C GLU A 118 11.70 14.62 -14.17
N ALA A 119 12.69 13.84 -13.70
CA ALA A 119 13.15 12.64 -14.39
C ALA A 119 12.22 11.41 -14.23
N LEU A 120 11.43 11.35 -13.15
CA LEU A 120 10.59 10.20 -12.81
C LEU A 120 9.11 10.56 -12.86
N SER A 121 8.37 9.88 -13.71
CA SER A 121 6.92 10.04 -13.84
C SER A 121 6.21 8.70 -13.65
N PHE A 122 5.23 8.66 -12.75
CA PHE A 122 4.31 7.55 -12.56
C PHE A 122 2.94 7.96 -13.11
N ARG A 123 2.46 7.28 -14.14
CA ARG A 123 1.16 7.56 -14.74
C ARG A 123 0.24 6.37 -14.50
N HIS A 124 -0.92 6.65 -13.97
CA HIS A 124 -2.00 5.68 -13.83
C HIS A 124 -3.16 6.08 -14.72
N THR A 125 -3.87 5.09 -15.26
CA THR A 125 -5.09 5.29 -16.04
C THR A 125 -6.27 4.86 -15.17
N GLY A 126 -7.31 5.71 -15.08
CA GLY A 126 -8.56 5.38 -14.41
C GLY A 126 -8.45 5.49 -12.88
N GLU A 127 -8.35 6.69 -12.36
CA GLU A 127 -8.43 6.94 -10.91
C GLU A 127 -9.88 6.87 -10.46
N ALA A 128 -10.15 6.07 -9.43
CA ALA A 128 -11.45 6.00 -8.79
C ALA A 128 -11.47 6.90 -7.55
N GLU A 129 -12.32 7.93 -7.54
CA GLU A 129 -12.52 8.78 -6.38
C GLU A 129 -13.33 8.03 -5.32
N VAL A 130 -12.71 7.72 -4.20
CA VAL A 130 -13.39 7.21 -3.01
C VAL A 130 -13.77 8.39 -2.13
N GLU A 131 -15.01 8.43 -1.65
CA GLU A 131 -15.42 9.42 -0.66
C GLU A 131 -14.54 9.27 0.59
N VAL A 132 -13.80 10.34 0.93
CA VAL A 132 -12.78 10.34 1.98
C VAL A 132 -13.35 9.87 3.33
N GLU A 133 -14.56 10.31 3.68
CA GLU A 133 -15.21 9.92 4.93
C GLU A 133 -15.57 8.44 4.99
N ILE A 134 -16.04 7.87 3.88
CA ILE A 134 -16.34 6.43 3.77
C ILE A 134 -15.06 5.62 3.89
N PHE A 135 -14.01 6.02 3.18
CA PHE A 135 -12.73 5.32 3.20
C PHE A 135 -12.10 5.34 4.60
N ASP A 136 -12.14 6.48 5.30
CA ASP A 136 -11.61 6.61 6.66
C ASP A 136 -12.37 5.70 7.64
N LYS A 137 -13.71 5.71 7.61
CA LYS A 137 -14.54 4.84 8.45
C LYS A 137 -14.24 3.35 8.20
N VAL A 138 -14.11 2.95 6.94
CA VAL A 138 -13.83 1.56 6.56
C VAL A 138 -12.42 1.16 7.00
N SER A 139 -11.41 2.00 6.75
CA SER A 139 -10.03 1.72 7.13
C SER A 139 -9.84 1.61 8.65
N GLN A 140 -10.46 2.53 9.42
CA GLN A 140 -10.45 2.48 10.88
C GLN A 140 -11.15 1.23 11.43
N ALA A 141 -12.30 0.87 10.85
CA ALA A 141 -13.04 -0.31 11.26
C ALA A 141 -12.26 -1.60 10.95
N THR A 142 -11.57 -1.65 9.81
CA THR A 142 -10.68 -2.76 9.44
C THR A 142 -9.54 -2.89 10.45
N ALA A 143 -8.84 -1.80 10.75
CA ALA A 143 -7.72 -1.78 11.69
C ALA A 143 -8.14 -2.16 13.12
N LYS A 144 -9.31 -1.67 13.57
CA LYS A 144 -9.83 -1.89 14.92
C LYS A 144 -10.74 -3.11 15.04
N ARG A 145 -10.87 -3.92 13.99
CA ARG A 145 -11.76 -5.11 13.93
C ARG A 145 -13.19 -4.80 14.38
N ARG A 146 -13.79 -3.74 13.78
CA ARG A 146 -15.16 -3.31 14.09
C ARG A 146 -16.11 -3.69 12.96
N ARG A 147 -17.23 -4.32 13.33
CA ARG A 147 -18.30 -4.71 12.41
C ARG A 147 -19.02 -3.45 11.88
N LEU A 148 -19.27 -3.45 10.58
CA LEU A 148 -19.94 -2.37 9.89
C LEU A 148 -21.29 -2.80 9.33
N LYS A 149 -22.21 -1.85 9.27
CA LYS A 149 -23.39 -1.88 8.43
C LYS A 149 -23.15 -0.93 7.27
N ILE A 150 -23.20 -1.43 6.04
CA ILE A 150 -22.99 -0.65 4.83
C ILE A 150 -24.21 -0.68 3.92
N ARG A 151 -24.43 0.41 3.19
CA ARG A 151 -25.36 0.46 2.06
C ARG A 151 -24.53 0.37 0.79
N TYR A 152 -24.63 -0.74 0.06
CA TYR A 152 -23.77 -1.09 -1.07
C TYR A 152 -24.56 -1.18 -2.36
N ARG A 153 -24.03 -0.58 -3.44
CA ARG A 153 -24.65 -0.59 -4.77
C ARG A 153 -23.76 -1.33 -5.75
N LYS A 154 -24.20 -2.50 -6.21
CA LYS A 154 -23.58 -3.16 -7.36
C LYS A 154 -23.95 -2.44 -8.66
N PRO A 155 -23.09 -2.50 -9.71
CA PRO A 155 -23.45 -1.98 -11.02
C PRO A 155 -24.82 -2.50 -11.48
N ASN A 156 -25.65 -1.63 -12.00
CA ASN A 156 -26.98 -1.95 -12.55
C ASN A 156 -27.96 -2.62 -11.54
N GLN A 157 -27.72 -2.49 -10.23
CA GLN A 157 -28.60 -3.03 -9.20
C GLN A 157 -29.02 -1.94 -8.19
N LYS A 158 -30.16 -2.15 -7.53
CA LYS A 158 -30.61 -1.30 -6.43
C LYS A 158 -29.66 -1.46 -5.24
N PRO A 159 -29.38 -0.38 -4.51
CA PRO A 159 -28.58 -0.46 -3.29
C PRO A 159 -29.22 -1.41 -2.26
N GLU A 160 -28.38 -2.18 -1.59
CA GLU A 160 -28.82 -3.06 -0.51
C GLU A 160 -27.97 -2.88 0.75
N GLU A 161 -28.57 -3.19 1.91
CA GLU A 161 -27.87 -3.18 3.18
C GLU A 161 -27.10 -4.48 3.37
N ARG A 162 -25.87 -4.35 3.89
CA ARG A 162 -25.01 -5.46 4.27
C ARG A 162 -24.42 -5.22 5.65
N VAL A 163 -24.32 -6.28 6.42
CA VAL A 163 -23.53 -6.30 7.65
C VAL A 163 -22.26 -7.06 7.32
N ILE A 164 -21.13 -6.44 7.57
CA ILE A 164 -19.82 -6.99 7.19
C ILE A 164 -18.81 -6.90 8.34
N ASP A 165 -17.91 -7.87 8.39
CA ASP A 165 -16.71 -7.85 9.21
C ASP A 165 -15.52 -7.55 8.28
N PRO A 166 -14.99 -6.32 8.27
CA PRO A 166 -13.93 -5.90 7.35
C PRO A 166 -12.60 -6.54 7.74
N TYR A 167 -12.08 -7.46 6.89
CA TYR A 167 -10.85 -8.19 7.16
C TYR A 167 -9.61 -7.46 6.67
N GLN A 168 -9.64 -6.95 5.43
CA GLN A 168 -8.50 -6.29 4.83
C GLN A 168 -8.90 -5.34 3.70
N LEU A 169 -8.27 -4.15 3.68
CA LEU A 169 -8.24 -3.25 2.53
C LEU A 169 -6.98 -3.54 1.72
N ALA A 170 -7.12 -3.65 0.41
CA ALA A 170 -6.02 -3.82 -0.52
C ALA A 170 -6.16 -2.88 -1.71
N ASN A 171 -5.05 -2.32 -2.15
CA ASN A 171 -4.97 -1.64 -3.45
C ASN A 171 -4.40 -2.63 -4.45
N ILE A 172 -5.17 -2.96 -5.49
CA ILE A 172 -4.78 -3.90 -6.54
C ILE A 172 -5.02 -3.22 -7.88
N ASN A 173 -3.99 -3.08 -8.70
CA ASN A 173 -4.04 -2.39 -9.98
C ASN A 173 -4.65 -0.98 -9.89
N ASN A 174 -4.25 -0.23 -8.86
CA ASN A 174 -4.70 1.14 -8.58
C ASN A 174 -6.19 1.29 -8.21
N GLU A 175 -6.87 0.21 -7.86
CA GLU A 175 -8.22 0.23 -7.33
C GLU A 175 -8.25 -0.35 -5.91
N TRP A 176 -9.06 0.25 -5.03
CA TRP A 176 -9.23 -0.21 -3.66
C TRP A 176 -10.30 -1.28 -3.56
N TYR A 177 -9.97 -2.34 -2.84
CA TYR A 177 -10.85 -3.47 -2.55
C TYR A 177 -10.90 -3.73 -1.04
N LEU A 178 -12.10 -3.97 -0.53
CA LEU A 178 -12.35 -4.38 0.83
C LEU A 178 -12.77 -5.87 0.84
N TYR A 179 -11.94 -6.71 1.39
CA TYR A 179 -12.28 -8.11 1.66
C TYR A 179 -12.91 -8.18 3.05
N ALA A 180 -14.15 -8.67 3.10
CA ALA A 180 -14.93 -8.71 4.33
C ALA A 180 -15.84 -9.94 4.38
N PHE A 181 -16.06 -10.46 5.58
CA PHE A 181 -17.09 -11.49 5.79
C PHE A 181 -18.47 -10.83 5.71
N ASP A 182 -19.27 -11.27 4.74
CA ASP A 182 -20.64 -10.80 4.52
C ASP A 182 -21.62 -11.70 5.30
N HIS A 183 -22.22 -11.17 6.35
CA HIS A 183 -23.17 -11.91 7.19
C HIS A 183 -24.42 -12.38 6.44
N LYS A 184 -24.83 -11.67 5.36
CA LYS A 184 -25.96 -12.09 4.52
C LYS A 184 -25.61 -13.30 3.66
N ARG A 185 -24.39 -13.35 3.15
CA ARG A 185 -23.91 -14.44 2.28
C ARG A 185 -23.19 -15.54 3.05
N ARG A 186 -22.81 -15.29 4.31
CA ARG A 186 -22.01 -16.18 5.18
C ARG A 186 -20.69 -16.61 4.55
N ASP A 187 -20.05 -15.65 3.85
CA ASP A 187 -18.83 -15.91 3.11
C ASP A 187 -18.01 -14.62 3.00
N ILE A 188 -16.71 -14.75 2.70
CA ILE A 188 -15.83 -13.61 2.43
C ILE A 188 -16.16 -13.09 1.04
N ARG A 189 -16.42 -11.79 0.95
CA ARG A 189 -16.73 -11.10 -0.30
C ARG A 189 -15.83 -9.89 -0.50
N CYS A 190 -15.57 -9.60 -1.77
CA CYS A 190 -14.86 -8.42 -2.22
C CYS A 190 -15.86 -7.28 -2.44
N PHE A 191 -15.66 -6.16 -1.77
CA PHE A 191 -16.42 -4.92 -1.92
C PHE A 191 -15.50 -3.83 -2.47
N VAL A 192 -16.01 -3.03 -3.40
CA VAL A 192 -15.31 -1.87 -3.94
C VAL A 192 -15.75 -0.63 -3.13
N PRO A 193 -14.86 0.06 -2.41
CA PRO A 193 -15.22 1.17 -1.53
C PRO A 193 -15.99 2.30 -2.23
N THR A 194 -15.71 2.62 -3.51
CA THR A 194 -16.45 3.62 -4.30
C THR A 194 -17.93 3.29 -4.51
N ARG A 195 -18.33 2.04 -4.25
CA ARG A 195 -19.72 1.58 -4.36
C ARG A 195 -20.45 1.54 -3.02
N ILE A 196 -19.78 1.94 -1.95
CA ILE A 196 -20.38 2.08 -0.62
C ILE A 196 -21.02 3.46 -0.53
N LEU A 197 -22.31 3.52 -0.31
CA LEU A 197 -23.08 4.78 -0.23
C LEU A 197 -23.21 5.30 1.19
N LYS A 198 -23.09 4.41 2.19
CA LYS A 198 -23.18 4.74 3.61
C LYS A 198 -22.46 3.70 4.45
N VAL A 199 -21.82 4.17 5.50
CA VAL A 199 -21.13 3.32 6.50
C VAL A 199 -21.58 3.70 7.88
N GLU A 200 -22.02 2.71 8.66
CA GLU A 200 -22.42 2.86 10.05
C GLU A 200 -21.68 1.85 10.92
N SER A 201 -21.19 2.27 12.07
CA SER A 201 -20.66 1.33 13.06
C SER A 201 -21.82 0.58 13.75
N THR A 202 -21.67 -0.74 13.88
CA THR A 202 -22.64 -1.53 14.67
C THR A 202 -22.33 -1.53 16.17
N GLY A 203 -21.19 -0.92 16.59
CA GLY A 203 -20.69 -0.99 17.96
C GLY A 203 -20.06 -2.33 18.35
N LYS A 204 -20.19 -3.36 17.49
CA LYS A 204 -19.67 -4.72 17.75
C LYS A 204 -18.27 -4.89 17.18
N SER A 205 -17.43 -5.64 17.88
CA SER A 205 -16.18 -6.18 17.37
C SER A 205 -16.40 -7.55 16.73
N PHE A 206 -15.38 -8.02 16.00
CA PHE A 206 -15.35 -9.37 15.45
C PHE A 206 -13.95 -9.96 15.57
N ASP A 207 -13.85 -11.29 15.52
CA ASP A 207 -12.59 -12.00 15.44
C ASP A 207 -12.34 -12.41 14.00
N ARG A 208 -11.21 -11.97 13.46
CA ARG A 208 -10.75 -12.40 12.13
C ARG A 208 -10.08 -13.76 12.28
N PRO A 209 -10.43 -14.78 11.46
CA PRO A 209 -9.75 -16.06 11.50
C PRO A 209 -8.24 -15.91 11.32
N ASP A 210 -7.44 -16.55 12.18
CA ASP A 210 -5.97 -16.47 12.10
C ASP A 210 -5.42 -17.05 10.79
N SER A 211 -6.15 -17.98 10.18
CA SER A 211 -5.85 -18.59 8.89
C SER A 211 -6.06 -17.62 7.70
N PHE A 212 -6.76 -16.50 7.89
CA PHE A 212 -6.99 -15.54 6.81
C PHE A 212 -5.78 -14.66 6.59
N THR A 213 -5.14 -14.80 5.44
CA THR A 213 -4.28 -13.80 4.83
C THR A 213 -4.81 -13.55 3.42
N LEU A 214 -4.64 -12.33 2.91
CA LEU A 214 -5.11 -12.01 1.56
C LEU A 214 -4.37 -12.83 0.51
N ASP A 215 -3.07 -13.04 0.69
CA ASP A 215 -2.24 -13.82 -0.22
C ASP A 215 -2.74 -15.28 -0.31
N ASN A 216 -3.07 -15.90 0.82
CA ASN A 216 -3.65 -17.26 0.81
C ASN A 216 -5.07 -17.26 0.24
N TYR A 217 -5.85 -16.21 0.52
CA TYR A 217 -7.22 -16.12 0.02
C TYR A 217 -7.26 -15.97 -1.50
N LEU A 218 -6.31 -15.23 -2.09
CA LEU A 218 -6.20 -14.97 -3.53
C LEU A 218 -5.14 -15.83 -4.24
N ALA A 219 -4.58 -16.85 -3.59
CA ALA A 219 -3.47 -17.63 -4.13
C ALA A 219 -3.77 -18.30 -5.48
N ASP A 220 -5.03 -18.63 -5.73
CA ASP A 220 -5.56 -19.22 -6.95
C ASP A 220 -6.37 -18.25 -7.83
N SER A 221 -6.24 -16.93 -7.56
CA SER A 221 -6.94 -15.85 -8.29
C SER A 221 -5.99 -15.13 -9.22
N PHE A 222 -6.42 -14.82 -10.43
CA PHE A 222 -5.63 -14.01 -11.37
C PHE A 222 -5.62 -12.51 -10.99
N GLY A 223 -6.62 -12.07 -10.26
CA GLY A 223 -6.79 -10.69 -9.82
C GLY A 223 -7.52 -10.61 -8.49
N VAL A 224 -8.72 -10.07 -8.49
CA VAL A 224 -9.48 -9.75 -7.26
C VAL A 224 -10.61 -10.72 -6.95
N TYR A 225 -11.02 -11.55 -7.92
CA TYR A 225 -12.13 -12.49 -7.76
C TYR A 225 -11.62 -13.89 -7.45
N LYS A 226 -12.14 -14.46 -6.37
CA LYS A 226 -12.00 -15.85 -6.00
C LYS A 226 -13.26 -16.62 -6.33
N GLY A 227 -13.11 -17.86 -6.76
CA GLY A 227 -14.18 -18.84 -6.96
C GLY A 227 -13.93 -20.10 -6.14
N ASP A 228 -14.88 -21.04 -6.22
CA ASP A 228 -14.81 -22.34 -5.56
C ASP A 228 -14.41 -23.46 -6.56
N GLU A 229 -14.24 -23.10 -7.81
CA GLU A 229 -13.87 -23.99 -8.90
C GLU A 229 -12.35 -24.06 -9.07
N SER A 230 -11.89 -24.95 -9.95
CA SER A 230 -10.49 -25.01 -10.38
C SER A 230 -10.44 -25.19 -11.89
N TYR A 231 -9.82 -24.23 -12.57
CA TYR A 231 -9.74 -24.18 -14.02
C TYR A 231 -8.30 -24.31 -14.50
N ASP A 232 -8.05 -25.28 -15.36
CA ASP A 232 -6.79 -25.38 -16.12
C ASP A 232 -6.87 -24.48 -17.36
N ILE A 233 -6.30 -23.31 -17.26
CA ILE A 233 -6.29 -22.30 -18.31
C ILE A 233 -5.13 -22.58 -19.27
N ARG A 234 -5.38 -22.54 -20.58
CA ARG A 234 -4.33 -22.52 -21.59
C ARG A 234 -4.63 -21.48 -22.65
N VAL A 235 -3.67 -20.57 -22.85
CA VAL A 235 -3.77 -19.48 -23.84
C VAL A 235 -2.55 -19.52 -24.72
N ARG A 236 -2.77 -19.46 -26.03
CA ARG A 236 -1.69 -19.31 -27.01
C ARG A 236 -1.57 -17.85 -27.42
N PHE A 237 -0.36 -17.35 -27.43
CA PHE A 237 -0.02 -16.00 -27.88
C PHE A 237 0.82 -16.08 -29.16
N THR A 238 0.53 -15.17 -30.11
CA THR A 238 1.31 -15.09 -31.34
C THR A 238 2.77 -14.72 -31.07
N LYS A 239 3.66 -15.01 -32.02
CA LYS A 239 5.08 -14.66 -31.94
C LYS A 239 5.34 -13.17 -31.68
N THR A 240 4.43 -12.31 -32.09
CA THR A 240 4.54 -10.86 -31.93
C THR A 240 4.49 -10.43 -30.46
N VAL A 241 3.62 -11.05 -29.67
CA VAL A 241 3.43 -10.68 -28.25
C VAL A 241 4.07 -11.66 -27.28
N ALA A 242 4.57 -12.79 -27.75
CA ALA A 242 5.24 -13.80 -26.94
C ALA A 242 6.37 -13.25 -26.04
N PRO A 243 7.24 -12.29 -26.47
CA PRO A 243 8.24 -11.68 -25.61
C PRO A 243 7.64 -11.00 -24.39
N PHE A 244 6.57 -10.18 -24.57
CA PHE A 244 5.92 -9.45 -23.47
C PHE A 244 5.28 -10.37 -22.44
N ILE A 245 4.77 -11.53 -22.90
CA ILE A 245 4.21 -12.54 -21.98
C ILE A 245 5.34 -13.20 -21.16
N LYS A 246 6.48 -13.48 -21.80
CA LYS A 246 7.61 -14.17 -21.18
C LYS A 246 8.36 -13.30 -20.16
N GLU A 247 8.36 -11.99 -20.34
CA GLU A 247 9.06 -11.04 -19.45
C GLU A 247 8.46 -10.93 -18.07
N LYS A 248 7.21 -11.37 -17.86
CA LYS A 248 6.46 -11.16 -16.62
C LYS A 248 6.06 -12.47 -15.96
N ASN A 249 6.03 -12.43 -14.63
CA ASN A 249 5.34 -13.46 -13.85
C ASN A 249 3.89 -13.01 -13.63
N TRP A 250 2.95 -13.68 -14.30
CA TRP A 250 1.52 -13.35 -14.25
C TRP A 250 0.78 -14.05 -13.11
N HIS A 251 1.27 -15.25 -12.72
CA HIS A 251 0.67 -16.02 -11.64
C HIS A 251 1.66 -17.08 -11.13
N PRO A 252 1.66 -17.43 -9.82
CA PRO A 252 2.58 -18.44 -9.27
C PRO A 252 2.52 -19.81 -9.95
N THR A 253 1.35 -20.21 -10.47
CA THR A 253 1.17 -21.50 -11.15
C THR A 253 1.52 -21.48 -12.64
N GLN A 254 2.02 -20.34 -13.17
CA GLN A 254 2.26 -20.21 -14.59
C GLN A 254 3.30 -21.21 -15.12
N GLN A 255 3.00 -21.76 -16.28
CA GLN A 255 3.93 -22.51 -17.08
C GLN A 255 3.96 -21.94 -18.50
N ILE A 256 5.16 -21.69 -19.01
CA ILE A 256 5.37 -21.10 -20.33
C ILE A 256 6.06 -22.11 -21.24
N LYS A 257 5.47 -22.35 -22.40
CA LYS A 257 6.03 -23.20 -23.47
C LYS A 257 6.17 -22.42 -24.77
N THR A 258 7.38 -22.22 -25.23
CA THR A 258 7.64 -21.62 -26.55
C THR A 258 7.51 -22.70 -27.62
N LEU A 259 6.77 -22.40 -28.69
CA LEU A 259 6.52 -23.29 -29.82
C LEU A 259 7.54 -23.04 -30.95
N LYS A 260 7.64 -24.01 -31.90
CA LYS A 260 8.61 -23.95 -33.00
C LYS A 260 8.40 -22.76 -33.95
N ASP A 261 7.18 -22.26 -34.07
CA ASP A 261 6.80 -21.09 -34.89
C ASP A 261 7.06 -19.75 -34.20
N GLY A 262 7.63 -19.76 -32.97
CA GLY A 262 7.88 -18.59 -32.14
C GLY A 262 6.67 -18.12 -31.33
N SER A 263 5.52 -18.76 -31.48
CA SER A 263 4.37 -18.53 -30.59
C SER A 263 4.60 -19.12 -29.22
N LEU A 264 3.76 -18.76 -28.23
CA LEU A 264 3.90 -19.15 -26.82
C LEU A 264 2.58 -19.69 -26.28
N GLU A 265 2.63 -20.78 -25.54
CA GLU A 265 1.53 -21.24 -24.72
C GLU A 265 1.80 -20.92 -23.23
N LEU A 266 0.85 -20.21 -22.62
CA LEU A 266 0.78 -19.94 -21.20
C LEU A 266 -0.27 -20.87 -20.59
N SER A 267 0.11 -21.62 -19.54
CA SER A 267 -0.79 -22.43 -18.75
C SER A 267 -0.85 -21.88 -17.33
N LEU A 268 -2.06 -21.83 -16.74
CA LEU A 268 -2.35 -21.34 -15.41
C LEU A 268 -3.40 -22.23 -14.75
N GLN A 269 -3.39 -22.29 -13.41
CA GLN A 269 -4.46 -22.89 -12.63
C GLN A 269 -5.12 -21.79 -11.79
N LEU A 270 -6.44 -21.57 -12.01
CA LEU A 270 -7.17 -20.44 -11.41
C LEU A 270 -8.53 -20.90 -10.89
N SER A 271 -9.03 -20.21 -9.84
CA SER A 271 -10.34 -20.47 -9.26
C SER A 271 -11.48 -19.68 -9.90
N HIS A 272 -11.19 -18.64 -10.71
CA HIS A 272 -12.21 -17.77 -11.31
C HIS A 272 -11.77 -17.25 -12.69
N LEU A 273 -12.73 -17.09 -13.61
CA LEU A 273 -12.44 -16.76 -15.01
C LEU A 273 -12.52 -15.27 -15.36
N SER A 274 -13.19 -14.43 -14.56
CA SER A 274 -13.50 -13.04 -14.97
C SER A 274 -12.27 -12.15 -15.18
N ASP A 275 -11.25 -12.26 -14.32
CA ASP A 275 -10.07 -11.41 -14.42
C ASP A 275 -9.19 -11.84 -15.59
N ILE A 276 -8.98 -13.14 -15.76
CA ILE A 276 -8.20 -13.66 -16.89
C ILE A 276 -8.91 -13.43 -18.23
N GLN A 277 -10.24 -13.46 -18.28
CA GLN A 277 -11.02 -13.13 -19.48
C GLN A 277 -10.75 -11.70 -19.94
N ARG A 278 -10.82 -10.72 -19.03
CA ARG A 278 -10.53 -9.31 -19.36
C ARG A 278 -9.10 -9.12 -19.81
N TRP A 279 -8.16 -9.78 -19.15
CA TRP A 279 -6.75 -9.71 -19.51
C TRP A 279 -6.50 -10.27 -20.90
N ILE A 280 -7.12 -11.41 -21.27
CA ILE A 280 -7.03 -12.02 -22.61
C ILE A 280 -7.61 -11.08 -23.67
N LEU A 281 -8.78 -10.49 -23.41
CA LEU A 281 -9.42 -9.55 -24.35
C LEU A 281 -8.54 -8.32 -24.60
N GLY A 282 -7.75 -7.88 -23.65
CA GLY A 282 -6.77 -6.80 -23.81
C GLY A 282 -5.66 -7.09 -24.83
N TRP A 283 -5.40 -8.36 -25.15
CA TRP A 283 -4.43 -8.77 -26.17
C TRP A 283 -5.06 -8.86 -27.58
N GLY A 284 -6.38 -8.72 -27.70
CA GLY A 284 -7.12 -8.78 -28.95
C GLY A 284 -6.86 -10.10 -29.71
N SER A 285 -6.66 -10.00 -31.02
CA SER A 285 -6.41 -11.16 -31.89
C SER A 285 -5.06 -11.85 -31.66
N GLN A 286 -4.20 -11.30 -30.82
CA GLN A 286 -2.89 -11.89 -30.48
C GLN A 286 -2.98 -13.03 -29.47
N ALA A 287 -4.13 -13.20 -28.80
CA ALA A 287 -4.38 -14.25 -27.82
C ALA A 287 -5.48 -15.21 -28.31
N THR A 288 -5.26 -16.51 -28.13
CA THR A 288 -6.24 -17.56 -28.41
C THR A 288 -6.40 -18.47 -27.22
N VAL A 289 -7.60 -18.58 -26.68
CA VAL A 289 -7.90 -19.51 -25.57
C VAL A 289 -7.99 -20.92 -26.10
N LEU A 290 -7.16 -21.81 -25.56
CA LEU A 290 -7.15 -23.24 -25.88
C LEU A 290 -7.96 -24.06 -24.88
N ALA A 291 -8.00 -23.62 -23.61
CA ALA A 291 -8.77 -24.24 -22.52
C ALA A 291 -9.04 -23.21 -21.41
N PRO A 292 -10.13 -23.35 -20.65
CA PRO A 292 -11.25 -24.26 -20.87
C PRO A 292 -12.20 -23.78 -22.00
N LYS A 293 -13.09 -24.64 -22.48
CA LYS A 293 -14.03 -24.30 -23.59
C LYS A 293 -14.97 -23.15 -23.23
N GLU A 294 -15.41 -23.07 -21.99
CA GLU A 294 -16.28 -22.00 -21.49
C GLU A 294 -15.59 -20.62 -21.54
N LEU A 295 -14.30 -20.52 -21.14
CA LEU A 295 -13.54 -19.29 -21.29
C LEU A 295 -13.36 -18.91 -22.77
N ALA A 296 -13.11 -19.88 -23.64
CA ALA A 296 -13.01 -19.64 -25.07
C ALA A 296 -14.32 -19.12 -25.67
N ALA A 297 -15.45 -19.66 -25.21
CA ALA A 297 -16.78 -19.24 -25.64
C ALA A 297 -17.11 -17.82 -25.18
N THR A 298 -16.85 -17.49 -23.90
CA THR A 298 -17.11 -16.14 -23.37
C THR A 298 -16.19 -15.09 -24.01
N VAL A 299 -14.90 -15.35 -24.16
CA VAL A 299 -13.96 -14.43 -24.87
C VAL A 299 -14.42 -14.18 -26.31
N ARG A 300 -14.88 -15.22 -27.03
CA ARG A 300 -15.39 -15.07 -28.39
C ARG A 300 -16.67 -14.24 -28.43
N ALA A 301 -17.60 -14.47 -27.53
CA ALA A 301 -18.85 -13.71 -27.45
C ALA A 301 -18.62 -12.23 -27.17
N GLU A 302 -17.72 -11.91 -26.22
CA GLU A 302 -17.35 -10.52 -25.94
C GLU A 302 -16.65 -9.84 -27.12
N ALA A 303 -15.71 -10.55 -27.76
CA ALA A 303 -15.03 -10.02 -28.96
C ALA A 303 -16.01 -9.77 -30.10
N GLN A 304 -16.98 -10.65 -30.31
CA GLN A 304 -18.03 -10.46 -31.31
C GLN A 304 -18.91 -9.25 -30.96
N GLY A 305 -19.30 -9.10 -29.69
CA GLY A 305 -20.07 -7.94 -29.24
C GLY A 305 -19.36 -6.60 -29.43
N ILE A 306 -18.01 -6.57 -29.39
CA ILE A 306 -17.22 -5.36 -29.70
C ILE A 306 -17.35 -4.99 -31.19
N VAL A 307 -17.46 -5.98 -32.07
CA VAL A 307 -17.54 -5.77 -33.52
C VAL A 307 -18.98 -5.40 -33.99
N ASP A 308 -19.99 -5.95 -33.30
CA ASP A 308 -21.40 -5.82 -33.68
C ASP A 308 -22.04 -4.52 -33.12
N ASN A 309 -21.42 -3.80 -32.20
CA ASN A 309 -21.83 -2.50 -31.64
C ASN A 309 -21.14 -1.32 -32.36
#